data_43549e203d1a4caaa389973f4462b9bf
#
_entry.id   43549e203d1a4caaa389973f4462b9bf
#
_cell.length_a   1.000
_cell.length_b   1.000
_cell.length_c   1.000
_cell.angle_alpha   90.00
_cell.angle_beta   90.00
_cell.angle_gamma   90.00
#
_symmetry.space_group_name_H-M   'P 1'
#
loop_
_entity.id
_entity.type
_entity.pdbx_description
1 polymer ?
#
loop_
_entity_poly.entity_id
_entity_poly.type
_entity_poly.pdbx_seq_one_letter_code
_entity_poly.pdbx_strand_id
1 'polypeptide(L)'
;LNIITTYAFTGSGYVVPSATAKAGVMAMTRSLAVEWSKFGMRFNAIAPGPFPTKGAWDRLLPGPLVKKFDPSKKVPLGRVGDHQELANLAAYMISDFGGYLNGEVIVLDGGEWLKGAGQFNMLDKIPKALWSILKKTMLKKK
;
A
#
# COMPACT_ATOMS: atom_id res chain seq x y z
N LEU A 1 -2.81 -8.82 15.13
CA LEU A 1 -2.79 -8.07 13.88
C LEU A 1 -2.04 -6.76 14.07
N ASN A 2 -1.08 -6.44 13.18
CA ASN A 2 -0.30 -5.21 13.18
C ASN A 2 -0.67 -4.33 11.98
N ILE A 3 -0.48 -3.01 12.13
CA ILE A 3 -0.60 -2.05 11.02
C ILE A 3 0.79 -1.49 10.72
N ILE A 4 1.24 -1.70 9.48
CA ILE A 4 2.49 -1.15 8.97
C ILE A 4 2.21 -0.14 7.85
N THR A 5 3.07 -0.02 6.89
CA THR A 5 2.88 0.81 5.69
C THR A 5 3.62 0.20 4.51
N THR A 6 3.29 0.60 3.28
CA THR A 6 3.98 0.11 2.08
C THR A 6 5.47 0.47 2.07
N TYR A 7 5.87 1.62 2.61
CA TYR A 7 7.29 1.99 2.70
C TYR A 7 8.08 1.24 3.79
N ALA A 8 7.45 0.35 4.56
CA ALA A 8 8.19 -0.60 5.39
C ALA A 8 9.02 -1.59 4.55
N PHE A 9 8.61 -1.84 3.30
CA PHE A 9 9.33 -2.73 2.38
C PHE A 9 10.51 -2.04 1.68
N THR A 10 10.39 -0.75 1.36
CA THR A 10 11.33 -0.04 0.47
C THR A 10 12.10 1.08 1.14
N GLY A 11 11.68 1.50 2.33
CA GLY A 11 12.05 2.80 2.88
C GLY A 11 11.33 3.95 2.18
N SER A 12 11.48 5.15 2.71
CA SER A 12 11.02 6.40 2.09
C SER A 12 11.80 7.58 2.64
N GLY A 13 12.18 8.50 1.76
CA GLY A 13 12.74 9.80 2.16
C GLY A 13 11.75 10.58 3.01
N TYR A 14 12.28 11.45 3.88
CA TYR A 14 11.54 12.37 4.77
C TYR A 14 10.70 11.71 5.89
N VAL A 15 10.61 10.39 5.94
CA VAL A 15 9.88 9.62 6.97
C VAL A 15 10.72 8.49 7.57
N VAL A 16 12.03 8.67 7.66
CA VAL A 16 12.99 7.66 8.12
C VAL A 16 12.60 7.03 9.47
N PRO A 17 12.22 7.77 10.52
CA PRO A 17 11.84 7.15 11.79
C PRO A 17 10.63 6.23 11.66
N SER A 18 9.62 6.64 10.88
CA SER A 18 8.43 5.83 10.62
C SER A 18 8.75 4.59 9.79
N ALA A 19 9.55 4.74 8.73
CA ALA A 19 9.96 3.62 7.88
C ALA A 19 10.71 2.56 8.68
N THR A 20 11.68 2.98 9.50
CA THR A 20 12.45 2.09 10.37
C THR A 20 11.57 1.36 11.38
N ALA A 21 10.69 2.09 12.07
CA ALA A 21 9.79 1.50 13.06
C ALA A 21 8.84 0.48 12.41
N LYS A 22 8.26 0.80 11.24
CA LYS A 22 7.31 -0.08 10.55
C LYS A 22 7.99 -1.30 9.91
N ALA A 23 9.24 -1.18 9.45
CA ALA A 23 10.07 -2.30 9.03
C ALA A 23 10.38 -3.24 10.22
N GLY A 24 10.67 -2.69 11.39
CA GLY A 24 10.84 -3.46 12.62
C GLY A 24 9.59 -4.22 13.03
N VAL A 25 8.40 -3.58 12.94
CA VAL A 25 7.10 -4.24 13.20
C VAL A 25 6.84 -5.36 12.18
N MET A 26 7.22 -5.18 10.92
CA MET A 26 7.10 -6.23 9.90
C MET A 26 7.98 -7.44 10.24
N ALA A 27 9.23 -7.22 10.60
CA ALA A 27 10.15 -8.28 11.02
C ALA A 27 9.63 -9.00 12.27
N MET A 28 9.20 -8.26 13.29
CA MET A 28 8.58 -8.80 14.51
C MET A 28 7.36 -9.67 14.18
N THR A 29 6.46 -9.21 13.30
CA THR A 29 5.27 -9.95 12.87
C THR A 29 5.64 -11.33 12.35
N ARG A 30 6.63 -11.41 11.46
CA ARG A 30 7.08 -12.65 10.86
C ARG A 30 7.80 -13.57 11.85
N SER A 31 8.64 -13.01 12.70
CA SER A 31 9.36 -13.78 13.74
C SER A 31 8.41 -14.42 14.74
N LEU A 32 7.45 -13.64 15.27
CA LEU A 32 6.46 -14.13 16.21
C LEU A 32 5.47 -15.11 15.58
N ALA A 33 5.17 -14.98 14.30
CA ALA A 33 4.34 -15.93 13.58
C ALA A 33 4.95 -17.34 13.60
N VAL A 34 6.27 -17.46 13.54
CA VAL A 34 6.97 -18.74 13.64
C VAL A 34 7.13 -19.17 15.09
N GLU A 35 7.68 -18.30 15.93
CA GLU A 35 8.06 -18.65 17.30
C GLU A 35 6.87 -19.01 18.19
N TRP A 36 5.74 -18.29 18.02
CA TRP A 36 4.59 -18.41 18.92
C TRP A 36 3.39 -19.18 18.31
N SER A 37 3.54 -19.71 17.12
CA SER A 37 2.55 -20.62 16.51
C SER A 37 2.25 -21.84 17.38
N LYS A 38 3.25 -22.34 18.10
CA LYS A 38 3.10 -23.43 19.08
C LYS A 38 2.12 -23.14 20.22
N PHE A 39 1.78 -21.86 20.45
CA PHE A 39 0.77 -21.44 21.44
C PHE A 39 -0.60 -21.18 20.78
N GLY A 40 -0.80 -21.54 19.54
CA GLY A 40 -2.03 -21.27 18.80
C GLY A 40 -2.19 -19.82 18.37
N MET A 41 -1.13 -19.01 18.47
CA MET A 41 -1.17 -17.58 18.11
C MET A 41 -0.81 -17.37 16.64
N ARG A 42 -1.49 -16.42 16.00
CA ARG A 42 -1.22 -15.97 14.63
C ARG A 42 -0.82 -14.50 14.61
N PHE A 43 0.18 -14.17 13.82
CA PHE A 43 0.70 -12.81 13.66
C PHE A 43 0.67 -12.41 12.18
N ASN A 44 -0.11 -11.39 11.87
CA ASN A 44 -0.22 -10.85 10.52
C ASN A 44 -0.19 -9.32 10.56
N ALA A 45 0.04 -8.69 9.43
CA ALA A 45 0.03 -7.25 9.30
C ALA A 45 -0.77 -6.79 8.07
N ILE A 46 -1.30 -5.58 8.13
CA ILE A 46 -1.81 -4.86 6.97
C ILE A 46 -0.87 -3.69 6.69
N ALA A 47 -0.54 -3.49 5.41
CA ALA A 47 0.18 -2.34 4.89
C ALA A 47 -0.80 -1.45 4.10
N PRO A 48 -1.49 -0.51 4.77
CA PRO A 48 -2.43 0.38 4.08
C PRO A 48 -1.69 1.43 3.25
N GLY A 49 -2.30 1.79 2.12
CA GLY A 49 -1.98 2.99 1.35
C GLY A 49 -2.65 4.24 1.95
N PRO A 50 -3.16 5.16 1.12
CA PRO A 50 -3.74 6.41 1.61
C PRO A 50 -5.16 6.20 2.18
N PHE A 51 -5.24 6.18 3.50
CA PHE A 51 -6.50 6.23 4.29
C PHE A 51 -6.48 7.53 5.10
N PRO A 52 -7.08 8.62 4.60
CA PRO A 52 -7.04 9.92 5.28
C PRO A 52 -7.75 9.89 6.62
N THR A 53 -7.05 10.30 7.69
CA THR A 53 -7.62 10.50 9.02
C THR A 53 -7.45 11.94 9.45
N LYS A 54 -8.41 12.47 10.22
CA LYS A 54 -8.26 13.80 10.84
C LYS A 54 -6.98 13.83 11.69
N GLY A 55 -6.10 14.77 11.44
CA GLY A 55 -4.86 14.99 12.18
C GLY A 55 -3.63 14.23 11.71
N ALA A 56 -3.73 13.09 11.02
CA ALA A 56 -2.54 12.45 10.45
C ALA A 56 -2.04 13.21 9.22
N TRP A 57 -2.93 13.58 8.32
CA TRP A 57 -2.61 14.33 7.12
C TRP A 57 -2.18 15.78 7.40
N ASP A 58 -2.76 16.42 8.41
CA ASP A 58 -2.38 17.76 8.85
C ASP A 58 -0.94 17.82 9.38
N ARG A 59 -0.44 16.70 9.94
CA ARG A 59 0.95 16.59 10.42
C ARG A 59 1.95 16.23 9.33
N LEU A 60 1.52 15.46 8.33
CA LEU A 60 2.39 15.01 7.23
C LEU A 60 2.57 16.08 6.15
N LEU A 61 1.58 16.95 5.97
CA LEU A 61 1.55 17.98 4.92
C LEU A 61 1.12 19.32 5.54
N PRO A 62 2.07 20.09 6.09
CA PRO A 62 1.73 21.37 6.74
C PRO A 62 1.22 22.43 5.76
N GLY A 63 0.14 23.13 6.12
CA GLY A 63 -0.32 24.36 5.53
C GLY A 63 -0.82 24.29 4.08
N PRO A 64 -0.42 25.21 3.20
CA PRO A 64 -0.96 25.32 1.83
C PRO A 64 -0.70 24.10 0.95
N LEU A 65 0.27 23.27 1.29
CA LEU A 65 0.63 22.06 0.53
C LEU A 65 -0.46 20.99 0.59
N VAL A 66 -1.23 20.92 1.69
CA VAL A 66 -2.36 19.99 1.83
C VAL A 66 -3.38 20.17 0.71
N LYS A 67 -3.66 21.45 0.34
CA LYS A 67 -4.65 21.78 -0.70
C LYS A 67 -4.20 21.39 -2.11
N LYS A 68 -2.87 21.25 -2.34
CA LYS A 68 -2.29 20.87 -3.63
C LYS A 68 -2.02 19.36 -3.74
N PHE A 69 -2.00 18.66 -2.63
CA PHE A 69 -1.69 17.24 -2.59
C PHE A 69 -2.98 16.40 -2.55
N ASP A 70 -3.31 15.82 -3.68
CA ASP A 70 -4.43 14.88 -3.80
C ASP A 70 -3.86 13.45 -3.88
N PRO A 71 -3.93 12.67 -2.79
CA PRO A 71 -3.38 11.32 -2.77
C PRO A 71 -4.08 10.38 -3.75
N SER A 72 -5.35 10.63 -4.09
CA SER A 72 -6.11 9.79 -5.01
C SER A 72 -5.49 9.71 -6.40
N LYS A 73 -4.78 10.77 -6.83
CA LYS A 73 -4.09 10.81 -8.13
C LYS A 73 -2.92 9.83 -8.26
N LYS A 74 -2.37 9.38 -7.14
CA LYS A 74 -1.31 8.37 -7.12
C LYS A 74 -1.85 6.95 -7.13
N VAL A 75 -3.10 6.77 -6.72
CA VAL A 75 -3.74 5.45 -6.61
C VAL A 75 -4.34 5.03 -7.95
N PRO A 76 -4.02 3.86 -8.50
CA PRO A 76 -4.62 3.35 -9.74
C PRO A 76 -6.15 3.28 -9.71
N LEU A 77 -6.75 2.95 -8.56
CA LEU A 77 -8.21 2.95 -8.40
C LEU A 77 -8.84 4.35 -8.42
N GLY A 78 -8.03 5.44 -8.47
CA GLY A 78 -8.50 6.82 -8.59
C GLY A 78 -9.15 7.40 -7.33
N ARG A 79 -9.06 6.72 -6.21
CA ARG A 79 -9.62 7.14 -4.92
C ARG A 79 -8.70 6.73 -3.76
N VAL A 80 -8.91 7.34 -2.61
CA VAL A 80 -8.36 6.89 -1.34
C VAL A 80 -9.16 5.70 -0.80
N GLY A 81 -8.60 4.96 0.15
CA GLY A 81 -9.27 3.86 0.82
C GLY A 81 -10.36 4.34 1.78
N ASP A 82 -11.45 3.58 1.89
CA ASP A 82 -12.46 3.75 2.92
C ASP A 82 -12.04 2.98 4.18
N HIS A 83 -12.23 3.60 5.35
CA HIS A 83 -11.90 2.98 6.63
C HIS A 83 -12.66 1.67 6.85
N GLN A 84 -13.86 1.54 6.28
CA GLN A 84 -14.62 0.29 6.35
C GLN A 84 -13.93 -0.84 5.57
N GLU A 85 -13.27 -0.55 4.44
CA GLU A 85 -12.52 -1.55 3.69
C GLU A 85 -11.34 -2.09 4.52
N LEU A 86 -10.65 -1.20 5.25
CA LEU A 86 -9.58 -1.59 6.16
C LEU A 86 -10.12 -2.42 7.34
N ALA A 87 -11.25 -2.01 7.92
CA ALA A 87 -11.90 -2.72 9.02
C ALA A 87 -12.38 -4.11 8.60
N ASN A 88 -12.95 -4.25 7.41
CA ASN A 88 -13.40 -5.54 6.87
C ASN A 88 -12.24 -6.52 6.69
N LEU A 89 -11.11 -6.06 6.13
CA LEU A 89 -9.90 -6.88 6.01
C LEU A 89 -9.36 -7.26 7.38
N ALA A 90 -9.28 -6.31 8.32
CA ALA A 90 -8.83 -6.58 9.67
C ALA A 90 -9.72 -7.63 10.36
N ALA A 91 -11.04 -7.49 10.26
CA ALA A 91 -12.00 -8.45 10.82
C ALA A 91 -11.81 -9.86 10.23
N TYR A 92 -11.64 -9.96 8.91
CA TYR A 92 -11.33 -11.25 8.27
C TYR A 92 -10.04 -11.87 8.80
N MET A 93 -8.96 -11.09 8.88
CA MET A 93 -7.63 -11.59 9.30
C MET A 93 -7.58 -12.07 10.76
N ILE A 94 -8.41 -11.49 11.65
CA ILE A 94 -8.48 -11.88 13.07
C ILE A 94 -9.51 -12.96 13.34
N SER A 95 -10.45 -13.20 12.42
CA SER A 95 -11.47 -14.22 12.57
C SER A 95 -10.95 -15.63 12.25
N ASP A 96 -11.78 -16.64 12.54
CA ASP A 96 -11.51 -18.05 12.20
C ASP A 96 -11.46 -18.28 10.69
N PHE A 97 -12.14 -17.46 9.88
CA PHE A 97 -12.06 -17.53 8.41
C PHE A 97 -10.65 -17.26 7.89
N GLY A 98 -9.85 -16.45 8.58
CA GLY A 98 -8.44 -16.22 8.31
C GLY A 98 -7.49 -17.19 9.03
N GLY A 99 -7.99 -18.32 9.55
CA GLY A 99 -7.27 -19.23 10.44
C GLY A 99 -5.94 -19.77 9.90
N TYR A 100 -5.76 -19.81 8.59
CA TYR A 100 -4.50 -20.27 7.96
C TYR A 100 -3.53 -19.14 7.58
N LEU A 101 -3.91 -17.86 7.79
CA LEU A 101 -3.02 -16.72 7.60
C LEU A 101 -2.10 -16.57 8.82
N ASN A 102 -0.79 -16.69 8.63
CA ASN A 102 0.20 -16.50 9.68
C ASN A 102 1.52 -15.98 9.08
N GLY A 103 2.04 -14.87 9.58
CA GLY A 103 3.24 -14.20 9.08
C GLY A 103 3.02 -13.34 7.84
N GLU A 104 1.77 -13.18 7.40
CA GLU A 104 1.45 -12.49 6.16
C GLU A 104 1.35 -10.97 6.34
N VAL A 105 1.73 -10.24 5.30
CA VAL A 105 1.58 -8.79 5.21
C VAL A 105 0.74 -8.47 3.98
N ILE A 106 -0.52 -8.10 4.20
CA ILE A 106 -1.44 -7.77 3.10
C ILE A 106 -1.36 -6.28 2.81
N VAL A 107 -1.02 -5.95 1.56
CA VAL A 107 -1.05 -4.57 1.06
C VAL A 107 -2.48 -4.22 0.65
N LEU A 108 -3.00 -3.12 1.22
CA LEU A 108 -4.34 -2.59 0.93
C LEU A 108 -4.20 -1.11 0.53
N ASP A 109 -3.88 -0.83 -0.72
CA ASP A 109 -3.46 0.49 -1.18
C ASP A 109 -4.05 0.95 -2.53
N GLY A 110 -4.98 0.18 -3.09
CA GLY A 110 -5.55 0.48 -4.41
C GLY A 110 -4.54 0.43 -5.56
N GLY A 111 -3.39 -0.21 -5.35
CA GLY A 111 -2.32 -0.37 -6.33
C GLY A 111 -1.28 0.77 -6.32
N GLU A 112 -1.31 1.67 -5.33
CA GLU A 112 -0.40 2.81 -5.24
C GLU A 112 1.08 2.37 -5.28
N TRP A 113 1.45 1.38 -4.46
CA TRP A 113 2.83 0.91 -4.38
C TRP A 113 3.31 0.31 -5.70
N LEU A 114 2.50 -0.53 -6.32
CA LEU A 114 2.83 -1.14 -7.60
C LEU A 114 2.98 -0.09 -8.71
N LYS A 115 2.13 0.93 -8.71
CA LYS A 115 2.23 2.07 -9.65
C LYS A 115 3.52 2.83 -9.44
N GLY A 116 3.94 3.06 -8.21
CA GLY A 116 5.19 3.74 -7.88
C GLY A 116 6.44 2.97 -8.28
N ALA A 117 6.41 1.63 -8.19
CA ALA A 117 7.54 0.75 -8.46
C ALA A 117 7.67 0.33 -9.93
N GLY A 118 6.61 0.44 -10.73
CA GLY A 118 6.57 -0.10 -12.08
C GLY A 118 7.32 0.76 -13.10
N GLN A 119 8.32 0.18 -13.76
CA GLN A 119 9.22 0.82 -14.72
C GLN A 119 8.49 1.48 -15.92
N PHE A 120 7.40 0.86 -16.39
CA PHE A 120 6.64 1.30 -17.54
C PHE A 120 5.34 2.05 -17.19
N ASN A 121 5.04 2.25 -15.92
CA ASN A 121 3.82 2.93 -15.47
C ASN A 121 3.75 4.40 -15.91
N MET A 122 4.89 4.98 -16.31
CA MET A 122 4.94 6.29 -16.98
C MET A 122 4.14 6.33 -18.29
N LEU A 123 3.87 5.20 -18.92
CA LEU A 123 3.09 5.11 -20.16
C LEU A 123 1.62 5.54 -19.95
N ASP A 124 1.10 5.54 -18.74
CA ASP A 124 -0.22 6.09 -18.38
C ASP A 124 -0.38 7.56 -18.79
N LYS A 125 0.73 8.30 -18.92
CA LYS A 125 0.76 9.71 -19.33
C LYS A 125 0.59 9.89 -20.85
N ILE A 126 0.67 8.83 -21.63
CA ILE A 126 0.54 8.89 -23.09
C ILE A 126 -0.95 9.08 -23.45
N PRO A 127 -1.31 10.15 -24.20
CA PRO A 127 -2.67 10.37 -24.63
C PRO A 127 -3.21 9.19 -25.47
N LYS A 128 -4.50 8.86 -25.28
CA LYS A 128 -5.15 7.75 -26.02
C LYS A 128 -4.99 7.83 -27.53
N ALA A 129 -4.99 9.06 -28.09
CA ALA A 129 -4.78 9.28 -29.51
C ALA A 129 -3.40 8.79 -29.99
N LEU A 130 -2.35 8.97 -29.15
CA LEU A 130 -1.00 8.54 -29.50
C LEU A 130 -0.86 7.01 -29.45
N TRP A 131 -1.60 6.34 -28.56
CA TRP A 131 -1.63 4.87 -28.51
C TRP A 131 -2.12 4.25 -29.81
N SER A 132 -3.11 4.85 -30.48
CA SER A 132 -3.63 4.35 -31.74
C SER A 132 -2.60 4.43 -32.86
N ILE A 133 -1.75 5.47 -32.87
CA ILE A 133 -0.65 5.66 -33.82
C ILE A 133 0.46 4.63 -33.54
N LEU A 134 0.87 4.49 -32.30
CA LEU A 134 1.89 3.53 -31.86
C LEU A 134 1.48 2.09 -32.27
N LYS A 135 0.23 1.71 -32.01
CA LYS A 135 -0.30 0.39 -32.36
C LYS A 135 -0.21 0.13 -33.88
N LYS A 136 -0.57 1.11 -34.70
CA LYS A 136 -0.46 1.00 -36.18
C LYS A 136 0.99 0.84 -36.65
N THR A 137 1.92 1.53 -35.98
CA THR A 137 3.36 1.48 -36.37
C THR A 137 3.98 0.15 -35.93
N MET A 138 3.59 -0.39 -34.76
CA MET A 138 4.09 -1.69 -34.29
C MET A 138 3.57 -2.86 -35.14
N LEU A 139 2.32 -2.79 -35.62
CA LEU A 139 1.74 -3.82 -36.46
C LEU A 139 2.28 -3.81 -37.91
N LYS A 140 2.84 -2.68 -38.37
CA LYS A 140 3.48 -2.57 -39.72
C LYS A 140 4.91 -3.10 -39.75
N LYS A 141 5.54 -3.41 -38.62
CA LYS A 141 6.90 -3.96 -38.51
C LYS A 141 6.95 -5.50 -38.49
N LYS A 142 5.82 -6.16 -38.71
CA LYS A 142 5.72 -7.58 -39.02
C LYS A 142 5.49 -7.75 -40.53
#